data_2416d202dc9a138663abe0ff987e0658
#
_entry.id   2416d202dc9a138663abe0ff987e0658
#
_cell.length_a   1.000
_cell.length_b   1.000
_cell.length_c   1.000
_cell.angle_alpha   90.00
_cell.angle_beta   90.00
_cell.angle_gamma   90.00
#
_symmetry.space_group_name_H-M   'P 1'
#
loop_
_entity.id
_entity.type
_entity.pdbx_description
1 polymer ?
#
loop_
_entity_poly.entity_id
_entity_poly.type
_entity_poly.pdbx_seq_one_letter_code
_entity_poly.pdbx_strand_id
1 'polypeptide(L)'
;SERSEQQLAVVEALEPESYAENLINSKIGLQEWQFWWRQWRERGACLLVVPPPMLAHISYFVGESKLFFDSVPHRVRHRGVAYKGQPQMTFFPASAMFDTSYHLTAEARQQYTQWIIEVLPSTIQECRVPALDESDI
;
A
#
# COMPACT_ATOMS: atom_id res chain seq x y z
N SER A 1 17.79 -7.17 15.33
CA SER A 1 17.48 -7.89 16.58
C SER A 1 16.55 -9.03 16.24
N GLU A 2 16.78 -10.19 16.85
CA GLU A 2 15.87 -11.33 16.75
C GLU A 2 14.59 -11.03 17.54
N ARG A 3 13.46 -11.42 16.97
CA ARG A 3 12.16 -11.31 17.61
C ARG A 3 12.02 -12.37 18.71
N SER A 4 11.48 -11.98 19.89
CA SER A 4 11.17 -12.92 20.96
C SER A 4 9.89 -13.74 20.66
N GLU A 5 9.75 -14.90 21.30
CA GLU A 5 8.51 -15.70 21.24
C GLU A 5 7.30 -14.92 21.75
N GLN A 6 7.50 -14.07 22.76
CA GLN A 6 6.44 -13.21 23.31
C GLN A 6 5.94 -12.20 22.27
N GLN A 7 6.83 -11.61 21.47
CA GLN A 7 6.44 -10.70 20.39
C GLN A 7 5.68 -11.43 19.29
N LEU A 8 6.05 -12.68 18.97
CA LEU A 8 5.30 -13.49 18.03
C LEU A 8 3.88 -13.75 18.52
N ALA A 9 3.71 -14.17 19.79
CA ALA A 9 2.40 -14.42 20.37
C ALA A 9 1.50 -13.17 20.35
N VAL A 10 2.07 -11.97 20.54
CA VAL A 10 1.33 -10.72 20.41
C VAL A 10 0.83 -10.52 18.97
N VAL A 11 1.69 -10.73 17.97
CA VAL A 11 1.31 -10.57 16.56
C VAL A 11 0.23 -11.58 16.14
N GLU A 12 0.34 -12.83 16.58
CA GLU A 12 -0.64 -13.89 16.27
C GLU A 12 -2.02 -13.62 16.88
N ALA A 13 -2.07 -12.83 17.96
CA ALA A 13 -3.31 -12.43 18.64
C ALA A 13 -3.94 -11.15 18.08
N LEU A 14 -3.29 -10.48 17.08
CA LEU A 14 -3.84 -9.27 16.49
C LEU A 14 -5.10 -9.59 15.66
N GLU A 15 -6.17 -8.88 15.98
CA GLU A 15 -7.40 -8.94 15.21
C GLU A 15 -7.24 -8.20 13.86
N PRO A 16 -7.99 -8.62 12.83
CA PRO A 16 -7.99 -7.92 11.56
C PRO A 16 -8.57 -6.51 11.70
N GLU A 17 -7.94 -5.54 11.06
CA GLU A 17 -8.50 -4.19 10.98
C GLU A 17 -9.72 -4.17 10.05
N SER A 18 -10.75 -3.41 10.43
CA SER A 18 -11.92 -3.17 9.59
C SER A 18 -11.63 -2.06 8.59
N TYR A 19 -11.28 -2.41 7.37
CA TYR A 19 -10.97 -1.42 6.32
C TYR A 19 -12.21 -0.91 5.58
N ALA A 20 -13.31 -1.67 5.55
CA ALA A 20 -14.48 -1.36 4.73
C ALA A 20 -15.22 -0.09 5.16
N GLU A 21 -15.44 0.11 6.45
CA GLU A 21 -16.25 1.23 6.95
C GLU A 21 -15.51 2.57 7.02
N ASN A 22 -14.24 2.57 7.40
CA ASN A 22 -13.51 3.80 7.70
C ASN A 22 -12.94 4.50 6.47
N LEU A 23 -12.66 3.79 5.39
CA LEU A 23 -11.96 4.33 4.21
C LEU A 23 -12.88 4.73 3.06
N ILE A 24 -14.06 4.15 2.97
CA ILE A 24 -15.08 4.59 2.00
C ILE A 24 -15.55 6.01 2.33
N ASN A 25 -15.53 6.39 3.59
CA ASN A 25 -16.02 7.69 4.09
C ASN A 25 -14.94 8.78 4.20
N SER A 26 -13.64 8.46 4.13
CA SER A 26 -12.56 9.44 4.26
C SER A 26 -12.27 10.18 2.94
N LYS A 27 -13.23 10.96 2.45
CA LYS A 27 -13.01 11.83 1.28
C LYS A 27 -11.94 12.90 1.52
N ILE A 28 -11.80 13.36 2.76
CA ILE A 28 -10.92 14.48 3.14
C ILE A 28 -9.44 14.14 2.91
N GLY A 29 -8.94 13.02 3.41
CA GLY A 29 -7.52 12.66 3.27
C GLY A 29 -7.08 12.49 1.81
N LEU A 30 -7.96 11.97 0.94
CA LEU A 30 -7.66 11.79 -0.47
C LEU A 30 -7.63 13.12 -1.25
N GLN A 31 -8.41 14.11 -0.85
CA GLN A 31 -8.40 15.45 -1.48
C GLN A 31 -7.11 16.22 -1.13
N GLU A 32 -6.68 16.17 0.13
CA GLU A 32 -5.40 16.75 0.54
C GLU A 32 -4.22 16.08 -0.17
N TRP A 33 -4.24 14.74 -0.29
CA TRP A 33 -3.24 14.01 -1.06
C TRP A 33 -3.19 14.45 -2.52
N GLN A 34 -4.34 14.66 -3.18
CA GLN A 34 -4.39 15.15 -4.55
C GLN A 34 -3.76 16.53 -4.69
N PHE A 35 -4.00 17.43 -3.74
CA PHE A 35 -3.40 18.76 -3.75
C PHE A 35 -1.87 18.67 -3.71
N TRP A 36 -1.30 17.97 -2.72
CA TRP A 36 0.15 17.80 -2.60
C TRP A 36 0.77 17.06 -3.78
N TRP A 37 0.07 16.06 -4.30
CA TRP A 37 0.48 15.30 -5.46
C TRP A 37 0.67 16.19 -6.68
N ARG A 38 -0.29 17.06 -6.98
CA ARG A 38 -0.20 18.03 -8.07
C ARG A 38 0.99 18.97 -7.90
N GLN A 39 1.15 19.55 -6.71
CA GLN A 39 2.25 20.46 -6.39
C GLN A 39 3.64 19.85 -6.62
N TRP A 40 3.82 18.59 -6.23
CA TRP A 40 5.09 17.90 -6.45
C TRP A 40 5.31 17.53 -7.90
N ARG A 41 4.28 17.09 -8.59
CA ARG A 41 4.33 16.76 -10.02
C ARG A 41 4.66 17.98 -10.88
N GLU A 42 4.07 19.14 -10.63
CA GLU A 42 4.36 20.41 -11.28
C GLU A 42 5.85 20.83 -11.10
N ARG A 43 6.46 20.39 -10.01
CA ARG A 43 7.91 20.57 -9.74
C ARG A 43 8.80 19.48 -10.33
N GLY A 44 8.25 18.59 -11.14
CA GLY A 44 8.99 17.51 -11.80
C GLY A 44 9.23 16.28 -10.94
N ALA A 45 8.59 16.15 -9.77
CA ALA A 45 8.71 14.94 -8.96
C ALA A 45 7.89 13.80 -9.57
N CYS A 46 8.49 12.62 -9.61
CA CYS A 46 7.80 11.37 -9.90
C CYS A 46 7.38 10.72 -8.59
N LEU A 47 6.09 10.49 -8.43
CA LEU A 47 5.54 9.89 -7.24
C LEU A 47 4.93 8.52 -7.56
N LEU A 48 5.30 7.53 -6.77
CA LEU A 48 4.78 6.18 -6.85
C LEU A 48 4.19 5.78 -5.51
N VAL A 49 2.99 5.24 -5.55
CA VAL A 49 2.38 4.54 -4.41
C VAL A 49 2.56 3.03 -4.60
N VAL A 50 3.01 2.37 -3.57
CA VAL A 50 3.07 0.92 -3.45
C VAL A 50 2.31 0.49 -2.20
N PRO A 51 1.72 -0.73 -2.16
CA PRO A 51 1.05 -1.20 -0.96
C PRO A 51 2.07 -1.36 0.18
N PRO A 52 1.74 -0.93 1.41
CA PRO A 52 2.59 -1.16 2.57
C PRO A 52 2.62 -2.65 2.93
N PRO A 53 3.66 -3.12 3.63
CA PRO A 53 3.65 -4.45 4.20
C PRO A 53 2.59 -4.54 5.30
N MET A 54 1.83 -5.62 5.33
CA MET A 54 0.76 -5.86 6.31
C MET A 54 0.74 -7.30 6.78
N LEU A 55 0.29 -7.49 8.03
CA LEU A 55 -0.05 -8.82 8.55
C LEU A 55 -1.19 -9.43 7.72
N ALA A 56 -0.97 -10.61 7.17
CA ALA A 56 -2.00 -11.35 6.44
C ALA A 56 -3.09 -11.85 7.41
N HIS A 57 -4.34 -11.61 7.07
CA HIS A 57 -5.48 -12.20 7.76
C HIS A 57 -6.46 -12.79 6.75
N ILE A 58 -7.06 -13.93 7.06
CA ILE A 58 -7.96 -14.64 6.13
C ILE A 58 -9.14 -13.76 5.68
N SER A 59 -9.65 -12.89 6.55
CA SER A 59 -10.74 -11.97 6.23
C SER A 59 -10.40 -10.98 5.10
N TYR A 60 -9.11 -10.70 4.85
CA TYR A 60 -8.69 -9.78 3.78
C TYR A 60 -8.79 -10.39 2.38
N PHE A 61 -8.98 -11.70 2.30
CA PHE A 61 -9.13 -12.44 1.05
C PHE A 61 -10.58 -12.77 0.69
N VAL A 62 -11.55 -12.37 1.51
CA VAL A 62 -12.97 -12.65 1.31
C VAL A 62 -13.84 -11.42 1.57
N GLY A 63 -15.07 -11.44 1.06
CA GLY A 63 -16.12 -10.45 1.36
C GLY A 63 -15.72 -9.01 1.03
N GLU A 64 -16.17 -8.08 1.86
CA GLU A 64 -15.98 -6.62 1.65
C GLU A 64 -14.53 -6.18 1.75
N SER A 65 -13.76 -6.77 2.67
CA SER A 65 -12.33 -6.48 2.80
C SER A 65 -11.57 -6.81 1.52
N LYS A 66 -11.85 -7.96 0.89
CA LYS A 66 -11.26 -8.30 -0.41
C LYS A 66 -11.64 -7.27 -1.48
N LEU A 67 -12.90 -6.93 -1.59
CA LEU A 67 -13.37 -5.92 -2.56
C LEU A 67 -12.71 -4.57 -2.34
N PHE A 68 -12.52 -4.18 -1.08
CA PHE A 68 -11.79 -2.97 -0.73
C PHE A 68 -10.35 -3.03 -1.26
N PHE A 69 -9.57 -4.04 -0.90
CA PHE A 69 -8.18 -4.16 -1.33
C PHE A 69 -8.03 -4.26 -2.86
N ASP A 70 -8.91 -4.99 -3.53
CA ASP A 70 -8.93 -5.09 -5.00
C ASP A 70 -9.20 -3.72 -5.66
N SER A 71 -9.97 -2.85 -5.01
CA SER A 71 -10.30 -1.52 -5.53
C SER A 71 -9.18 -0.48 -5.36
N VAL A 72 -8.26 -0.67 -4.40
CA VAL A 72 -7.23 0.33 -4.03
C VAL A 72 -6.39 0.77 -5.24
N PRO A 73 -5.83 -0.11 -6.07
CA PRO A 73 -5.04 0.30 -7.23
C PRO A 73 -5.81 1.18 -8.21
N HIS A 74 -7.06 0.83 -8.49
CA HIS A 74 -7.92 1.60 -9.39
C HIS A 74 -8.24 2.98 -8.80
N ARG A 75 -8.63 3.04 -7.54
CA ARG A 75 -8.99 4.29 -6.85
C ARG A 75 -7.82 5.28 -6.77
N VAL A 76 -6.60 4.79 -6.57
CA VAL A 76 -5.39 5.62 -6.54
C VAL A 76 -5.06 6.12 -7.94
N ARG A 77 -5.07 5.23 -8.95
CA ARG A 77 -4.79 5.60 -10.35
C ARG A 77 -5.80 6.60 -10.91
N HIS A 78 -7.09 6.43 -10.59
CA HIS A 78 -8.15 7.36 -11.01
C HIS A 78 -7.93 8.79 -10.49
N ARG A 79 -7.07 8.97 -9.51
CA ARG A 79 -6.65 10.29 -8.99
C ARG A 79 -5.35 10.81 -9.59
N GLY A 80 -4.89 10.20 -10.69
CA GLY A 80 -3.67 10.60 -11.39
C GLY A 80 -2.38 10.20 -10.68
N VAL A 81 -2.45 9.22 -9.77
CA VAL A 81 -1.32 8.75 -8.97
C VAL A 81 -0.84 7.39 -9.48
N ALA A 82 0.45 7.28 -9.80
CA ALA A 82 1.02 5.99 -10.17
C ALA A 82 0.95 5.01 -8.98
N TYR A 83 0.38 3.83 -9.22
CA TYR A 83 0.28 2.77 -8.21
C TYR A 83 0.76 1.45 -8.80
N LYS A 84 1.65 0.76 -8.09
CA LYS A 84 2.19 -0.54 -8.49
C LYS A 84 1.93 -1.62 -7.47
N GLY A 85 1.72 -2.83 -7.98
CA GLY A 85 1.39 -4.01 -7.20
C GLY A 85 -0.10 -4.11 -6.86
N GLN A 86 -0.44 -5.21 -6.21
CA GLN A 86 -1.73 -5.44 -5.56
C GLN A 86 -1.50 -5.49 -4.06
N PRO A 87 -2.39 -4.96 -3.21
CA PRO A 87 -2.20 -4.97 -1.76
C PRO A 87 -1.87 -6.36 -1.20
N GLN A 88 -2.52 -7.39 -1.72
CA GLN A 88 -2.31 -8.77 -1.27
C GLN A 88 -0.90 -9.31 -1.52
N MET A 89 -0.14 -8.72 -2.45
CA MET A 89 1.26 -9.11 -2.71
C MET A 89 2.21 -8.75 -1.56
N THR A 90 1.79 -7.86 -0.67
CA THR A 90 2.57 -7.38 0.47
C THR A 90 1.97 -7.82 1.82
N PHE A 91 1.07 -8.80 1.80
CA PHE A 91 0.58 -9.44 2.99
C PHE A 91 1.56 -10.52 3.46
N PHE A 92 2.03 -10.39 4.69
CA PHE A 92 3.04 -11.24 5.28
C PHE A 92 2.45 -12.09 6.42
N PRO A 93 2.91 -13.32 6.61
CA PRO A 93 2.48 -14.15 7.74
C PRO A 93 2.97 -13.55 9.07
N ALA A 94 2.35 -13.94 10.18
CA ALA A 94 2.75 -13.50 11.51
C ALA A 94 4.24 -13.74 11.79
N SER A 95 4.81 -14.83 11.25
CA SER A 95 6.24 -15.12 11.36
C SER A 95 7.16 -14.06 10.75
N ALA A 96 6.68 -13.27 9.80
CA ALA A 96 7.41 -12.18 9.14
C ALA A 96 7.21 -10.81 9.81
N MET A 97 6.26 -10.70 10.76
CA MET A 97 5.98 -9.46 11.49
C MET A 97 6.79 -9.41 12.78
N PHE A 98 7.23 -8.22 13.19
CA PHE A 98 8.08 -8.04 14.38
C PHE A 98 7.23 -7.89 15.65
N ASP A 99 6.37 -6.90 15.72
CA ASP A 99 5.58 -6.55 16.92
C ASP A 99 4.18 -5.95 16.61
N THR A 100 3.91 -5.60 15.37
CA THR A 100 2.63 -4.99 14.95
C THR A 100 2.20 -5.53 13.60
N SER A 101 1.01 -5.10 13.13
CA SER A 101 0.48 -5.45 11.79
C SER A 101 1.30 -4.90 10.62
N TYR A 102 2.27 -4.00 10.85
CA TYR A 102 3.01 -3.28 9.80
C TYR A 102 4.54 -3.36 9.95
N HIS A 103 5.06 -3.78 11.08
CA HIS A 103 6.50 -3.85 11.30
C HIS A 103 7.05 -5.23 10.92
N LEU A 104 7.80 -5.26 9.85
CA LEU A 104 8.47 -6.48 9.38
C LEU A 104 9.71 -6.81 10.21
N THR A 105 10.00 -8.10 10.34
CA THR A 105 11.32 -8.59 10.77
C THR A 105 12.42 -8.12 9.81
N ALA A 106 13.68 -8.21 10.22
CA ALA A 106 14.81 -7.81 9.37
C ALA A 106 14.84 -8.58 8.05
N GLU A 107 14.57 -9.87 8.08
CA GLU A 107 14.53 -10.74 6.89
C GLU A 107 13.38 -10.36 5.96
N ALA A 108 12.16 -10.20 6.49
CA ALA A 108 10.99 -9.83 5.70
C ALA A 108 11.12 -8.42 5.10
N ARG A 109 11.81 -7.49 5.77
CA ARG A 109 12.15 -6.18 5.20
C ARG A 109 13.05 -6.30 3.97
N GLN A 110 14.03 -7.21 3.99
CA GLN A 110 14.87 -7.44 2.81
C GLN A 110 14.05 -7.95 1.63
N GLN A 111 13.12 -8.90 1.85
CA GLN A 111 12.22 -9.40 0.82
C GLN A 111 11.32 -8.30 0.26
N TYR A 112 10.72 -7.49 1.12
CA TYR A 112 9.89 -6.36 0.71
C TYR A 112 10.69 -5.29 -0.06
N THR A 113 11.90 -4.97 0.39
CA THR A 113 12.80 -4.04 -0.29
C THR A 113 13.18 -4.53 -1.68
N GLN A 114 13.51 -5.83 -1.81
CA GLN A 114 13.83 -6.44 -3.10
C GLN A 114 12.64 -6.33 -4.06
N TRP A 115 11.43 -6.60 -3.59
CA TRP A 115 10.22 -6.44 -4.38
C TRP A 115 10.04 -4.98 -4.85
N ILE A 116 10.27 -3.98 -3.98
CA ILE A 116 10.22 -2.55 -4.38
C ILE A 116 11.24 -2.26 -5.47
N ILE A 117 12.47 -2.75 -5.35
CA ILE A 117 13.53 -2.55 -6.34
C ILE A 117 13.13 -3.12 -7.70
N GLU A 118 12.46 -4.25 -7.75
CA GLU A 118 11.97 -4.87 -8.98
C GLU A 118 10.82 -4.08 -9.64
N VAL A 119 10.00 -3.42 -8.82
CA VAL A 119 8.84 -2.62 -9.27
C VAL A 119 9.25 -1.23 -9.79
N LEU A 120 10.30 -0.63 -9.23
CA LEU A 120 10.75 0.74 -9.52
C LEU A 120 11.10 1.01 -10.99
N PRO A 121 11.84 0.16 -11.73
CA PRO A 121 12.27 0.47 -13.09
C PRO A 121 11.13 0.71 -14.07
N SER A 122 10.04 -0.06 -13.96
CA SER A 122 8.86 0.12 -14.82
C SER A 122 8.14 1.44 -14.55
N THR A 123 8.27 1.98 -13.36
CA THR A 123 7.59 3.19 -12.91
C THR A 123 8.28 4.45 -13.38
N ILE A 124 9.61 4.44 -13.53
CA ILE A 124 10.36 5.57 -14.06
C ILE A 124 9.92 5.89 -15.50
N GLN A 125 9.57 4.87 -16.27
CA GLN A 125 8.99 5.06 -17.61
C GLN A 125 7.57 5.67 -17.56
N GLU A 126 6.73 5.24 -16.63
CA GLU A 126 5.36 5.77 -16.47
C GLU A 126 5.33 7.22 -15.99
N CYS A 127 6.32 7.65 -15.22
CA CYS A 127 6.45 9.03 -14.78
C CYS A 127 6.77 10.02 -15.92
N ARG A 128 7.20 9.54 -17.07
CA ARG A 128 7.48 10.35 -18.25
C ARG A 128 6.27 10.55 -19.16
N VAL A 129 5.11 9.94 -18.82
CA VAL A 129 3.88 10.14 -19.59
C VAL A 129 3.36 11.56 -19.35
N PRO A 130 2.99 12.29 -20.42
CA PRO A 130 2.48 13.66 -20.32
C PRO A 130 1.24 13.72 -19.41
N ALA A 131 1.05 14.90 -18.79
CA ALA A 131 -0.15 15.17 -18.00
C ALA A 131 -1.41 14.77 -18.79
N LEU A 132 -2.34 14.07 -18.12
CA LEU A 132 -3.67 13.83 -18.65
C LEU A 132 -4.27 15.17 -19.07
N ASP A 133 -4.80 15.21 -20.29
CA ASP A 133 -5.51 16.36 -20.84
C ASP A 133 -6.67 16.72 -19.89
N GLU A 134 -6.85 17.99 -19.57
CA GLU A 134 -7.89 18.46 -18.63
C GLU A 134 -9.32 18.20 -19.15
N SER A 135 -9.45 17.59 -20.34
CA SER A 135 -10.73 17.23 -20.95
C SER A 135 -11.38 15.97 -20.39
N ASP A 136 -10.70 15.22 -19.51
CA ASP A 136 -11.21 13.95 -18.93
C ASP A 136 -11.68 14.07 -17.47
N ILE A 137 -11.99 15.31 -16.99
CA ILE A 137 -12.53 15.53 -15.62
C ILE A 137 -14.03 15.85 -15.67
#